data_b671d3926b0dd5f9a5c11ca4f933d230
#
_entry.id   b671d3926b0dd5f9a5c11ca4f933d230
#
_cell.length_a   1.000
_cell.length_b   1.000
_cell.length_c   1.000
_cell.angle_alpha   90.00
_cell.angle_beta   90.00
_cell.angle_gamma   90.00
#
_symmetry.space_group_name_H-M   'P 1'
#
loop_
_entity.id
_entity.type
_entity.pdbx_description
1 polymer ?
#
loop_
_entity_poly.entity_id
_entity_poly.type
_entity_poly.pdbx_seq_one_letter_code
_entity_poly.pdbx_strand_id
1 'polypeptide(L)'
;LVLLYCTVDDLLKNQIRGGEWRQSNNKPRCTDAEILVVAMMQSYFRTDTLKQTYLLVKANDATAFPDLPGYKQWLARLHRVGYQSGALMFYIPFRVEEVDGIYLVDSYPIRMCEPIRHGRVRLLREDGAYFGNGSKGWFFGFKLHVISTRNGQIIGAILTAGNVDDRDGARYLLDYLEEEGIAIADLGYRGTNFQAEIYETNGVLFITRADITDEELKKVHSLVRTRVETIFSELWRRFANRVYARSWLGLWNTLQLKMLDYKLCHARMLPAN
;
A
#
# COMPACT_ATOMS: atom_id res chain seq x y z
N LEU A 1 -9.39 15.34 -11.44
CA LEU A 1 -8.36 14.93 -12.38
C LEU A 1 -7.20 15.92 -12.41
N VAL A 2 -7.43 17.22 -12.71
CA VAL A 2 -6.36 18.23 -12.81
C VAL A 2 -5.53 18.30 -11.54
N LEU A 3 -6.16 18.35 -10.36
CA LEU A 3 -5.46 18.39 -9.08
C LEU A 3 -4.60 17.13 -8.87
N LEU A 4 -5.13 15.94 -9.17
CA LEU A 4 -4.37 14.69 -9.09
C LEU A 4 -3.14 14.73 -10.01
N TYR A 5 -3.33 15.18 -11.25
CA TYR A 5 -2.23 15.32 -12.19
C TYR A 5 -1.15 16.29 -11.69
N CYS A 6 -1.53 17.51 -11.30
CA CYS A 6 -0.58 18.49 -10.78
C CYS A 6 0.18 17.97 -9.57
N THR A 7 -0.52 17.32 -8.63
CA THR A 7 0.12 16.76 -7.42
C THR A 7 1.15 15.68 -7.77
N VAL A 8 0.81 14.74 -8.67
CA VAL A 8 1.73 13.68 -9.09
C VAL A 8 2.89 14.25 -9.91
N ASP A 9 2.63 15.19 -10.80
CA ASP A 9 3.64 15.84 -11.62
C ASP A 9 4.63 16.66 -10.78
N ASP A 10 4.15 17.40 -9.79
CA ASP A 10 4.98 18.14 -8.84
C ASP A 10 5.85 17.22 -7.99
N LEU A 11 5.30 16.10 -7.49
CA LEU A 11 6.06 15.09 -6.77
C LEU A 11 7.19 14.51 -7.65
N LEU A 12 6.90 14.18 -8.91
CA LEU A 12 7.90 13.67 -9.84
C LEU A 12 8.97 14.72 -10.14
N LYS A 13 8.60 15.97 -10.40
CA LYS A 13 9.53 17.06 -10.70
C LYS A 13 10.45 17.38 -9.52
N ASN A 14 9.92 17.34 -8.30
CA ASN A 14 10.67 17.63 -7.10
C ASN A 14 11.66 16.51 -6.75
N GLN A 15 11.32 15.25 -7.05
CA GLN A 15 12.10 14.07 -6.66
C GLN A 15 12.93 13.48 -7.81
N ILE A 16 12.53 13.73 -9.04
CA ILE A 16 13.18 13.16 -10.22
C ILE A 16 13.53 14.29 -11.19
N ARG A 17 14.80 14.41 -11.53
CA ARG A 17 15.27 15.45 -12.45
C ARG A 17 14.45 15.43 -13.75
N GLY A 18 13.74 16.53 -14.02
CA GLY A 18 12.89 16.70 -15.19
C GLY A 18 11.55 15.95 -15.14
N GLY A 19 11.17 15.38 -13.97
CA GLY A 19 9.88 14.72 -13.77
C GLY A 19 9.73 13.36 -14.44
N GLU A 20 10.79 12.81 -15.01
CA GLU A 20 10.76 11.56 -15.77
C GLU A 20 11.85 10.60 -15.31
N TRP A 21 11.50 9.34 -15.03
CA TRP A 21 12.50 8.31 -14.73
C TRP A 21 13.38 7.96 -15.94
N ARG A 22 12.81 8.08 -17.13
CA ARG A 22 13.58 7.87 -18.34
C ARG A 22 14.29 9.14 -18.76
N GLN A 23 15.58 9.20 -18.52
CA GLN A 23 16.46 10.25 -19.00
C GLN A 23 16.90 9.92 -20.45
N SER A 24 16.21 10.44 -21.41
CA SER A 24 16.47 10.22 -22.84
C SER A 24 16.23 11.51 -23.60
N ASN A 25 17.04 11.76 -24.64
CA ASN A 25 16.86 12.93 -25.52
C ASN A 25 15.50 12.88 -26.25
N ASN A 26 14.95 11.69 -26.46
CA ASN A 26 13.63 11.51 -27.05
C ASN A 26 12.60 11.38 -25.92
N LYS A 27 12.05 12.52 -25.48
CA LYS A 27 11.01 12.57 -24.45
C LYS A 27 9.71 11.94 -24.97
N PRO A 28 9.07 11.07 -24.18
CA PRO A 28 7.76 10.53 -24.55
C PRO A 28 6.71 11.66 -24.54
N ARG A 29 5.77 11.65 -25.50
CA ARG A 29 4.68 12.64 -25.52
C ARG A 29 3.76 12.51 -24.30
N CYS A 30 3.38 11.27 -23.95
CA CYS A 30 2.65 10.98 -22.72
C CYS A 30 3.66 10.92 -21.56
N THR A 31 3.53 11.74 -20.54
CA THR A 31 4.45 11.85 -19.40
C THR A 31 4.32 10.68 -18.42
N ASP A 32 5.30 10.53 -17.52
CA ASP A 32 5.21 9.51 -16.45
C ASP A 32 4.11 9.87 -15.45
N ALA A 33 3.85 11.16 -15.22
CA ALA A 33 2.72 11.63 -14.43
C ALA A 33 1.38 11.16 -15.02
N GLU A 34 1.18 11.33 -16.34
CA GLU A 34 -0.03 10.85 -17.02
C GLU A 34 -0.20 9.34 -16.92
N ILE A 35 0.89 8.57 -17.06
CA ILE A 35 0.86 7.10 -16.91
C ILE A 35 0.36 6.69 -15.52
N LEU A 36 0.88 7.33 -14.46
CA LEU A 36 0.49 7.06 -13.08
C LEU A 36 -0.94 7.51 -12.80
N VAL A 37 -1.29 8.72 -13.21
CA VAL A 37 -2.63 9.30 -12.99
C VAL A 37 -3.70 8.44 -13.62
N VAL A 38 -3.53 7.97 -14.86
CA VAL A 38 -4.48 7.04 -15.49
C VAL A 38 -4.67 5.77 -14.67
N ALA A 39 -3.60 5.22 -14.06
CA ALA A 39 -3.72 4.05 -13.19
C ALA A 39 -4.43 4.39 -11.86
N MET A 40 -4.14 5.54 -11.26
CA MET A 40 -4.75 6.01 -10.00
C MET A 40 -6.25 6.34 -10.17
N MET A 41 -6.70 6.69 -11.37
CA MET A 41 -8.14 6.85 -11.68
C MET A 41 -8.95 5.56 -11.46
N GLN A 42 -8.30 4.42 -11.22
CA GLN A 42 -8.96 3.20 -10.77
C GLN A 42 -9.83 3.44 -9.53
N SER A 43 -9.33 4.21 -8.58
CA SER A 43 -10.06 4.58 -7.35
C SER A 43 -11.29 5.43 -7.67
N TYR A 44 -11.13 6.39 -8.57
CA TYR A 44 -12.22 7.30 -8.98
C TYR A 44 -13.35 6.56 -9.70
N PHE A 45 -13.00 5.73 -10.70
CA PHE A 45 -13.99 4.95 -11.45
C PHE A 45 -14.48 3.70 -10.71
N ARG A 46 -13.88 3.34 -9.57
CA ARG A 46 -14.18 2.13 -8.80
C ARG A 46 -14.16 0.86 -9.64
N THR A 47 -13.17 0.75 -10.51
CA THR A 47 -13.03 -0.40 -11.40
C THR A 47 -12.18 -1.49 -10.78
N ASP A 48 -12.49 -2.77 -11.12
CA ASP A 48 -11.75 -3.92 -10.62
C ASP A 48 -10.39 -4.10 -11.29
N THR A 49 -10.23 -3.63 -12.53
CA THR A 49 -9.03 -3.87 -13.31
C THR A 49 -8.48 -2.61 -13.96
N LEU A 50 -7.16 -2.54 -14.09
CA LEU A 50 -6.47 -1.47 -14.81
C LEU A 50 -6.94 -1.36 -16.28
N LYS A 51 -7.36 -2.47 -16.90
CA LYS A 51 -7.89 -2.44 -18.27
C LYS A 51 -9.21 -1.69 -18.35
N GLN A 52 -10.11 -1.92 -17.39
CA GLN A 52 -11.38 -1.19 -17.33
C GLN A 52 -11.13 0.30 -17.10
N THR A 53 -10.25 0.64 -16.15
CA THR A 53 -9.85 2.03 -15.90
C THR A 53 -9.34 2.70 -17.17
N TYR A 54 -8.37 2.07 -17.84
CA TYR A 54 -7.79 2.59 -19.07
C TYR A 54 -8.86 2.84 -20.15
N LEU A 55 -9.80 1.91 -20.32
CA LEU A 55 -10.88 2.06 -21.31
C LEU A 55 -11.84 3.20 -20.95
N LEU A 56 -12.16 3.37 -19.65
CA LEU A 56 -13.00 4.47 -19.18
C LEU A 56 -12.32 5.82 -19.36
N VAL A 57 -11.04 5.94 -19.02
CA VAL A 57 -10.25 7.15 -19.27
C VAL A 57 -10.25 7.47 -20.77
N LYS A 58 -9.99 6.49 -21.62
CA LYS A 58 -9.97 6.69 -23.06
C LYS A 58 -11.33 7.11 -23.63
N ALA A 59 -12.42 6.68 -23.02
CA ALA A 59 -13.78 7.01 -23.45
C ALA A 59 -14.24 8.39 -22.95
N ASN A 60 -13.89 8.76 -21.71
CA ASN A 60 -14.46 9.93 -21.05
C ASN A 60 -13.49 11.12 -20.95
N ASP A 61 -12.18 10.85 -20.87
CA ASP A 61 -11.15 11.85 -20.61
C ASP A 61 -10.10 11.92 -21.74
N ALA A 62 -10.44 11.51 -22.96
CA ALA A 62 -9.51 11.48 -24.09
C ALA A 62 -8.84 12.84 -24.37
N THR A 63 -9.56 13.92 -24.16
CA THR A 63 -9.04 15.29 -24.31
C THR A 63 -8.00 15.66 -23.27
N ALA A 64 -8.08 15.10 -22.07
CA ALA A 64 -7.11 15.29 -21.00
C ALA A 64 -5.80 14.48 -21.23
N PHE A 65 -5.89 13.40 -22.01
CA PHE A 65 -4.77 12.50 -22.32
C PHE A 65 -4.63 12.26 -23.82
N PRO A 66 -4.34 13.30 -24.64
CA PRO A 66 -4.35 13.21 -26.09
C PRO A 66 -3.29 12.23 -26.64
N ASP A 67 -2.16 12.11 -25.96
CA ASP A 67 -1.05 11.24 -26.35
C ASP A 67 -1.00 9.92 -25.59
N LEU A 68 -2.13 9.49 -24.95
CA LEU A 68 -2.20 8.23 -24.24
C LEU A 68 -1.91 7.05 -25.17
N PRO A 69 -0.81 6.29 -24.96
CA PRO A 69 -0.43 5.19 -25.84
C PRO A 69 -1.43 4.03 -25.75
N GLY A 70 -1.39 3.11 -26.71
CA GLY A 70 -2.21 1.90 -26.68
C GLY A 70 -2.03 1.10 -25.38
N TYR A 71 -3.08 0.39 -24.93
CA TYR A 71 -3.12 -0.29 -23.64
C TYR A 71 -1.88 -1.13 -23.30
N LYS A 72 -1.38 -1.92 -24.27
CA LYS A 72 -0.17 -2.74 -24.04
C LYS A 72 1.07 -1.90 -23.74
N GLN A 73 1.25 -0.81 -24.47
CA GLN A 73 2.38 0.12 -24.29
C GLN A 73 2.24 0.90 -22.98
N TRP A 74 1.02 1.39 -22.68
CA TRP A 74 0.72 2.04 -21.42
C TRP A 74 1.02 1.11 -20.22
N LEU A 75 0.54 -0.14 -20.25
CA LEU A 75 0.75 -1.11 -19.18
C LEU A 75 2.25 -1.45 -19.00
N ALA A 76 2.96 -1.65 -20.11
CA ALA A 76 4.40 -1.91 -20.06
C ALA A 76 5.18 -0.73 -19.48
N ARG A 77 4.73 0.49 -19.77
CA ARG A 77 5.31 1.71 -19.20
C ARG A 77 4.93 1.87 -17.72
N LEU A 78 3.67 1.62 -17.37
CA LEU A 78 3.20 1.63 -16.00
C LEU A 78 4.00 0.65 -15.13
N HIS A 79 4.34 -0.53 -15.62
CA HIS A 79 5.15 -1.48 -14.86
C HIS A 79 6.56 -0.94 -14.55
N ARG A 80 7.15 -0.17 -15.44
CA ARG A 80 8.46 0.45 -15.19
C ARG A 80 8.39 1.62 -14.22
N VAL A 81 7.41 2.50 -14.43
CA VAL A 81 7.20 3.71 -13.60
C VAL A 81 6.59 3.34 -12.25
N GLY A 82 5.65 2.42 -12.24
CA GLY A 82 4.93 1.99 -11.03
C GLY A 82 5.83 1.34 -9.98
N TYR A 83 6.87 0.62 -10.39
CA TYR A 83 7.84 0.06 -9.45
C TYR A 83 8.49 1.13 -8.57
N GLN A 84 8.72 2.31 -9.12
CA GLN A 84 9.32 3.43 -8.41
C GLN A 84 8.29 4.32 -7.71
N SER A 85 6.99 4.14 -7.99
CA SER A 85 5.92 4.92 -7.36
C SER A 85 5.85 4.73 -5.85
N GLY A 86 6.32 3.58 -5.35
CA GLY A 86 6.46 3.35 -3.92
C GLY A 86 7.41 4.33 -3.24
N ALA A 87 8.48 4.74 -3.93
CA ALA A 87 9.41 5.72 -3.43
C ALA A 87 8.75 7.11 -3.26
N LEU A 88 7.78 7.46 -4.08
CA LEU A 88 7.07 8.74 -3.97
C LEU A 88 6.32 8.88 -2.65
N MET A 89 5.92 7.76 -2.03
CA MET A 89 5.25 7.80 -0.72
C MET A 89 6.13 8.39 0.38
N PHE A 90 7.46 8.20 0.30
CA PHE A 90 8.40 8.73 1.28
C PHE A 90 8.56 10.25 1.17
N TYR A 91 8.26 10.82 0.01
CA TYR A 91 8.36 12.26 -0.23
C TYR A 91 7.07 13.04 0.08
N ILE A 92 5.99 12.35 0.39
CA ILE A 92 4.78 13.00 0.89
C ILE A 92 5.02 13.33 2.37
N PRO A 93 5.09 14.62 2.73
CA PRO A 93 5.42 15.01 4.09
C PRO A 93 4.38 14.47 5.07
N PHE A 94 4.85 13.89 6.18
CA PHE A 94 4.04 13.73 7.36
C PHE A 94 3.81 15.12 7.96
N ARG A 95 2.63 15.36 8.49
CA ARG A 95 2.47 16.48 9.39
C ARG A 95 3.25 16.18 10.66
N VAL A 96 4.13 17.06 11.06
CA VAL A 96 4.98 16.89 12.27
C VAL A 96 4.12 16.56 13.50
N GLU A 97 2.89 17.11 13.56
CA GLU A 97 1.90 16.85 14.60
C GLU A 97 1.30 15.43 14.57
N GLU A 98 1.59 14.65 13.53
CA GLU A 98 1.06 13.30 13.33
C GLU A 98 2.04 12.19 13.76
N VAL A 99 3.30 12.54 14.03
CA VAL A 99 4.32 11.59 14.50
C VAL A 99 4.51 11.81 16.00
N ASP A 100 3.78 11.04 16.80
CA ASP A 100 3.80 11.10 18.27
C ASP A 100 4.49 9.88 18.90
N GLY A 101 5.27 9.14 18.11
CA GLY A 101 5.92 7.90 18.56
C GLY A 101 4.95 6.73 18.75
N ILE A 102 3.68 6.87 18.34
CA ILE A 102 2.70 5.77 18.40
C ILE A 102 2.45 5.24 16.99
N TYR A 103 2.76 3.98 16.80
CA TYR A 103 2.64 3.27 15.54
C TYR A 103 1.57 2.19 15.60
N LEU A 104 0.93 1.93 14.48
CA LEU A 104 -0.03 0.84 14.32
C LEU A 104 0.53 -0.16 13.34
N VAL A 105 0.60 -1.42 13.74
CA VAL A 105 1.09 -2.52 12.90
C VAL A 105 -0.01 -3.56 12.73
N ASP A 106 -0.28 -3.93 11.48
CA ASP A 106 -1.21 -5.02 11.19
C ASP A 106 -0.93 -5.64 9.82
N SER A 107 -1.51 -6.80 9.55
CA SER A 107 -1.42 -7.50 8.28
C SER A 107 -2.78 -7.73 7.64
N TYR A 108 -2.80 -7.70 6.31
CA TYR A 108 -4.01 -7.95 5.53
C TYR A 108 -3.80 -9.01 4.44
N PRO A 109 -4.70 -10.01 4.32
CA PRO A 109 -4.59 -11.06 3.32
C PRO A 109 -4.91 -10.53 1.91
N ILE A 110 -3.96 -10.66 1.00
CA ILE A 110 -4.12 -10.40 -0.44
C ILE A 110 -4.42 -11.72 -1.14
N ARG A 111 -5.69 -11.98 -1.37
CA ARG A 111 -6.18 -13.24 -1.93
C ARG A 111 -5.95 -13.29 -3.43
N MET A 112 -5.26 -14.33 -3.91
CA MET A 112 -5.07 -14.59 -5.34
C MET A 112 -6.18 -15.46 -5.90
N CYS A 113 -6.67 -16.40 -5.14
CA CYS A 113 -7.82 -17.21 -5.50
C CYS A 113 -8.50 -17.79 -4.24
N GLU A 114 -9.67 -18.37 -4.44
CA GLU A 114 -10.32 -19.16 -3.38
C GLU A 114 -9.49 -20.41 -3.07
N PRO A 115 -9.38 -20.83 -1.80
CA PRO A 115 -8.56 -21.98 -1.40
C PRO A 115 -8.82 -23.27 -2.20
N ILE A 116 -10.07 -23.54 -2.54
CA ILE A 116 -10.45 -24.72 -3.33
C ILE A 116 -9.88 -24.71 -4.74
N ARG A 117 -9.51 -23.55 -5.27
CA ARG A 117 -8.96 -23.38 -6.62
C ARG A 117 -7.44 -23.43 -6.68
N HIS A 118 -6.76 -23.44 -5.51
CA HIS A 118 -5.29 -23.31 -5.46
C HIS A 118 -4.55 -24.35 -6.31
N GLY A 119 -5.02 -25.59 -6.36
CA GLY A 119 -4.40 -26.67 -7.11
C GLY A 119 -4.40 -26.45 -8.63
N ARG A 120 -5.35 -25.65 -9.15
CA ARG A 120 -5.51 -25.30 -10.57
C ARG A 120 -4.90 -23.96 -10.94
N VAL A 121 -4.68 -23.09 -9.95
CA VAL A 121 -4.15 -21.74 -10.15
C VAL A 121 -2.62 -21.77 -10.02
N ARG A 122 -1.94 -21.50 -11.14
CA ARG A 122 -0.47 -21.35 -11.15
C ARG A 122 -0.01 -19.91 -10.91
N LEU A 123 -0.99 -18.99 -10.83
CA LEU A 123 -0.74 -17.57 -10.73
C LEU A 123 0.07 -17.22 -9.47
N LEU A 124 1.22 -16.58 -9.68
CA LEU A 124 2.11 -16.09 -8.62
C LEU A 124 2.59 -17.16 -7.62
N ARG A 125 2.44 -18.44 -7.97
CA ARG A 125 2.92 -19.54 -7.11
C ARG A 125 4.45 -19.58 -7.04
N GLU A 126 5.10 -19.37 -8.18
CA GLU A 126 6.58 -19.29 -8.27
C GLU A 126 7.10 -18.00 -7.62
N ASP A 127 6.27 -16.96 -7.54
CA ASP A 127 6.56 -15.69 -6.87
C ASP A 127 6.29 -15.73 -5.35
N GLY A 128 5.95 -16.89 -4.79
CA GLY A 128 5.78 -17.07 -3.36
C GLY A 128 4.35 -17.00 -2.84
N ALA A 129 3.32 -16.99 -3.70
CA ALA A 129 1.94 -17.14 -3.23
C ALA A 129 1.76 -18.47 -2.47
N TYR A 130 1.26 -18.40 -1.25
CA TYR A 130 1.11 -19.57 -0.38
C TYR A 130 -0.17 -19.52 0.45
N PHE A 131 -0.51 -20.64 1.10
CA PHE A 131 -1.62 -20.67 2.03
C PHE A 131 -1.32 -19.86 3.28
N GLY A 132 -2.27 -19.05 3.67
CA GLY A 132 -2.28 -18.37 4.95
C GLY A 132 -3.62 -18.56 5.64
N ASN A 133 -3.64 -18.26 6.93
CA ASN A 133 -4.86 -18.22 7.74
C ASN A 133 -5.02 -16.80 8.28
N GLY A 134 -6.21 -16.27 8.21
CA GLY A 134 -6.55 -14.96 8.73
C GLY A 134 -7.91 -14.99 9.44
N SER A 135 -8.35 -13.87 9.97
CA SER A 135 -9.62 -13.73 10.69
C SER A 135 -10.84 -14.22 9.91
N LYS A 136 -10.78 -14.23 8.58
CA LYS A 136 -11.82 -14.72 7.66
C LYS A 136 -11.56 -16.14 7.13
N GLY A 137 -10.67 -16.90 7.79
CA GLY A 137 -10.31 -18.26 7.42
C GLY A 137 -9.15 -18.36 6.43
N TRP A 138 -8.98 -19.56 5.87
CA TRP A 138 -7.88 -19.86 4.95
C TRP A 138 -7.97 -19.07 3.64
N PHE A 139 -6.81 -18.69 3.13
CA PHE A 139 -6.67 -18.05 1.82
C PHE A 139 -5.40 -18.56 1.12
N PHE A 140 -5.34 -18.39 -0.20
CA PHE A 140 -4.13 -18.60 -0.99
C PHE A 140 -3.70 -17.26 -1.59
N GLY A 141 -2.47 -16.85 -1.30
CA GLY A 141 -1.93 -15.56 -1.77
C GLY A 141 -0.81 -15.03 -0.90
N PHE A 142 -0.89 -13.75 -0.58
CA PHE A 142 0.13 -12.99 0.15
C PHE A 142 -0.49 -12.30 1.38
N LYS A 143 0.36 -11.79 2.26
CA LYS A 143 -0.01 -10.83 3.31
C LYS A 143 0.63 -9.47 3.02
N LEU A 144 -0.16 -8.42 3.05
CA LEU A 144 0.30 -7.05 3.07
C LEU A 144 0.43 -6.62 4.53
N HIS A 145 1.66 -6.43 4.99
CA HIS A 145 1.93 -5.87 6.31
C HIS A 145 2.09 -4.36 6.16
N VAL A 146 1.50 -3.61 7.07
CA VAL A 146 1.51 -2.14 7.04
C VAL A 146 1.88 -1.61 8.42
N ILE A 147 2.73 -0.60 8.43
CA ILE A 147 2.98 0.24 9.59
C ILE A 147 2.49 1.65 9.30
N SER A 148 1.79 2.25 10.24
CA SER A 148 1.24 3.59 10.11
C SER A 148 1.36 4.37 11.42
N THR A 149 1.26 5.69 11.34
CA THR A 149 1.05 6.53 12.52
C THR A 149 -0.32 6.25 13.13
N ARG A 150 -0.53 6.68 14.38
CA ARG A 150 -1.83 6.63 15.06
C ARG A 150 -2.94 7.30 14.25
N ASN A 151 -2.63 8.32 13.50
CA ASN A 151 -3.59 9.06 12.67
C ASN A 151 -3.84 8.44 11.30
N GLY A 152 -3.19 7.33 10.97
CA GLY A 152 -3.45 6.55 9.76
C GLY A 152 -2.55 6.88 8.57
N GLN A 153 -1.47 7.62 8.76
CA GLN A 153 -0.47 7.83 7.72
C GLN A 153 0.38 6.57 7.54
N ILE A 154 0.39 5.98 6.37
CA ILE A 154 1.24 4.81 6.07
C ILE A 154 2.70 5.24 6.06
N ILE A 155 3.51 4.63 6.93
CA ILE A 155 4.96 4.82 7.03
C ILE A 155 5.67 3.84 6.12
N GLY A 156 5.29 2.56 6.20
CA GLY A 156 5.88 1.49 5.42
C GLY A 156 4.90 0.36 5.14
N ALA A 157 5.22 -0.42 4.13
CA ALA A 157 4.46 -1.61 3.80
C ALA A 157 5.34 -2.65 3.10
N ILE A 158 5.12 -3.91 3.40
CA ILE A 158 5.78 -5.04 2.74
C ILE A 158 4.76 -6.11 2.36
N LEU A 159 5.12 -6.91 1.38
CA LEU A 159 4.31 -8.03 0.93
C LEU A 159 5.08 -9.34 1.16
N THR A 160 4.49 -10.25 1.93
CA THR A 160 5.06 -11.57 2.23
C THR A 160 4.19 -12.69 1.68
N ALA A 161 4.71 -13.91 1.62
CA ALA A 161 3.90 -15.09 1.37
C ALA A 161 2.81 -15.25 2.44
N GLY A 162 1.67 -15.85 2.07
CA GLY A 162 0.51 -15.97 2.97
C GLY A 162 0.78 -16.72 4.27
N ASN A 163 1.78 -17.61 4.30
CA ASN A 163 2.16 -18.41 5.47
C ASN A 163 3.20 -17.76 6.38
N VAL A 164 3.75 -16.61 6.00
CA VAL A 164 4.73 -15.90 6.85
C VAL A 164 4.05 -15.44 8.12
N ASP A 165 4.71 -15.64 9.26
CA ASP A 165 4.22 -15.17 10.56
C ASP A 165 4.16 -13.64 10.60
N ASP A 166 3.16 -13.10 11.28
CA ASP A 166 2.98 -11.64 11.34
C ASP A 166 4.14 -10.94 12.06
N ARG A 167 4.79 -11.63 13.01
CA ARG A 167 5.99 -11.15 13.70
C ARG A 167 7.19 -11.05 12.77
N ASP A 168 7.35 -12.00 11.84
CA ASP A 168 8.41 -11.94 10.84
C ASP A 168 8.18 -10.78 9.86
N GLY A 169 6.92 -10.56 9.46
CA GLY A 169 6.55 -9.38 8.69
C GLY A 169 6.83 -8.07 9.43
N ALA A 170 6.56 -8.02 10.74
CA ALA A 170 6.83 -6.83 11.55
C ALA A 170 8.31 -6.49 11.63
N ARG A 171 9.22 -7.47 11.74
CA ARG A 171 10.67 -7.20 11.75
C ARG A 171 11.12 -6.38 10.56
N TYR A 172 10.64 -6.71 9.36
CA TYR A 172 10.96 -5.94 8.16
C TYR A 172 10.29 -4.56 8.12
N LEU A 173 9.11 -4.40 8.75
CA LEU A 173 8.43 -3.11 8.81
C LEU A 173 9.14 -2.11 9.72
N LEU A 174 9.79 -2.58 10.76
CA LEU A 174 10.46 -1.72 11.73
C LEU A 174 11.70 -1.03 11.15
N ASP A 175 12.25 -1.55 10.05
CA ASP A 175 13.32 -0.88 9.30
C ASP A 175 12.87 0.46 8.68
N TYR A 176 11.55 0.71 8.61
CA TYR A 176 11.00 2.00 8.17
C TYR A 176 10.84 3.02 9.29
N LEU A 177 11.07 2.64 10.54
CA LEU A 177 11.02 3.57 11.67
C LEU A 177 12.39 4.19 11.90
N GLU A 178 12.41 5.52 11.98
CA GLU A 178 13.62 6.30 12.26
C GLU A 178 13.76 6.62 13.75
N GLU A 179 12.69 6.46 14.53
CA GLU A 179 12.62 6.84 15.94
C GLU A 179 12.04 5.73 16.82
N GLU A 180 12.46 5.70 18.05
CA GLU A 180 11.88 4.88 19.11
C GLU A 180 10.39 5.18 19.30
N GLY A 181 9.63 4.23 19.83
CA GLY A 181 8.21 4.47 20.05
C GLY A 181 7.43 3.25 20.54
N ILE A 182 6.12 3.34 20.44
CA ILE A 182 5.18 2.30 20.84
C ILE A 182 4.45 1.77 19.61
N ALA A 183 4.57 0.48 19.34
CA ALA A 183 3.83 -0.21 18.29
C ALA A 183 2.62 -0.93 18.88
N ILE A 184 1.42 -0.53 18.48
CA ILE A 184 0.16 -1.17 18.86
C ILE A 184 -0.21 -2.20 17.79
N ALA A 185 -0.37 -3.45 18.19
CA ALA A 185 -0.60 -4.55 17.28
C ALA A 185 -1.65 -5.56 17.79
N ASP A 186 -2.04 -6.52 16.95
CA ASP A 186 -2.94 -7.60 17.31
C ASP A 186 -2.25 -8.69 18.14
N LEU A 187 -3.05 -9.58 18.70
CA LEU A 187 -2.59 -10.75 19.46
C LEU A 187 -1.65 -11.66 18.64
N GLY A 188 -1.75 -11.66 17.32
CA GLY A 188 -0.83 -12.38 16.42
C GLY A 188 0.64 -11.94 16.57
N TYR A 189 0.88 -10.73 17.05
CA TYR A 189 2.22 -10.17 17.30
C TYR A 189 2.73 -10.43 18.72
N ARG A 190 1.96 -11.11 19.57
CA ARG A 190 2.36 -11.40 20.94
C ARG A 190 3.48 -12.43 20.97
N GLY A 191 4.49 -12.17 21.80
CA GLY A 191 5.60 -13.08 22.06
C GLY A 191 6.71 -12.40 22.84
N THR A 192 6.97 -12.88 24.07
CA THR A 192 7.93 -12.25 24.99
C THR A 192 9.32 -12.09 24.34
N ASN A 193 9.80 -13.13 23.66
CA ASN A 193 11.10 -13.09 22.99
C ASN A 193 11.09 -12.11 21.82
N PHE A 194 10.03 -12.09 21.01
CA PHE A 194 9.87 -11.16 19.89
C PHE A 194 9.81 -9.71 20.37
N GLN A 195 9.00 -9.43 21.39
CA GLN A 195 8.84 -8.07 21.93
C GLN A 195 10.15 -7.57 22.56
N ALA A 196 10.89 -8.42 23.26
CA ALA A 196 12.20 -8.10 23.82
C ALA A 196 13.23 -7.83 22.71
N GLU A 197 13.32 -8.71 21.72
CA GLU A 197 14.19 -8.56 20.54
C GLU A 197 13.97 -7.22 19.84
N ILE A 198 12.70 -6.86 19.57
CA ILE A 198 12.35 -5.61 18.89
C ILE A 198 12.73 -4.39 19.74
N TYR A 199 12.47 -4.46 21.03
CA TYR A 199 12.84 -3.36 21.93
C TYR A 199 14.37 -3.16 21.97
N GLU A 200 15.13 -4.24 22.07
CA GLU A 200 16.59 -4.18 22.09
C GLU A 200 17.19 -3.69 20.76
N THR A 201 16.57 -4.05 19.63
CA THR A 201 17.11 -3.76 18.30
C THR A 201 16.68 -2.39 17.78
N ASN A 202 15.42 -2.01 17.98
CA ASN A 202 14.80 -0.84 17.37
C ASN A 202 14.31 0.22 18.37
N GLY A 203 14.38 -0.03 19.68
CA GLY A 203 13.82 0.86 20.70
C GLY A 203 12.29 0.91 20.69
N VAL A 204 11.61 0.01 19.99
CA VAL A 204 10.15 0.02 19.82
C VAL A 204 9.49 -0.94 20.79
N LEU A 205 8.62 -0.40 21.65
CA LEU A 205 7.82 -1.20 22.57
C LEU A 205 6.57 -1.74 21.86
N PHE A 206 6.55 -3.03 21.57
CA PHE A 206 5.35 -3.70 21.03
C PHE A 206 4.32 -3.97 22.14
N ILE A 207 3.09 -3.48 21.94
CA ILE A 207 1.98 -3.66 22.89
C ILE A 207 0.80 -4.31 22.18
N THR A 208 0.36 -5.45 22.72
CA THR A 208 -0.91 -6.07 22.36
C THR A 208 -1.92 -5.90 23.49
N ARG A 209 -3.21 -6.13 23.20
CA ARG A 209 -4.25 -6.02 24.23
C ARG A 209 -4.00 -6.94 25.44
N ALA A 210 -3.33 -8.07 25.26
CA ALA A 210 -3.06 -9.02 26.32
C ALA A 210 -1.93 -8.57 27.28
N ASP A 211 -1.11 -7.59 26.86
CA ASP A 211 -0.03 -7.06 27.67
C ASP A 211 -0.51 -5.95 28.63
N ILE A 212 -1.75 -5.49 28.46
CA ILE A 212 -2.37 -4.44 29.24
C ILE A 212 -3.23 -5.05 30.34
N THR A 213 -2.98 -4.70 31.58
CA THR A 213 -3.77 -5.16 32.74
C THR A 213 -4.92 -4.21 33.08
N ASP A 214 -4.74 -2.93 32.88
CA ASP A 214 -5.72 -1.88 33.16
C ASP A 214 -6.85 -1.83 32.11
N GLU A 215 -8.11 -1.84 32.57
CA GLU A 215 -9.28 -1.89 31.69
C GLU A 215 -9.52 -0.59 30.90
N GLU A 216 -9.15 0.57 31.46
CA GLU A 216 -9.28 1.83 30.73
C GLU A 216 -8.22 1.92 29.60
N LEU A 217 -7.00 1.48 29.87
CA LEU A 217 -5.96 1.38 28.86
C LEU A 217 -6.33 0.34 27.77
N LYS A 218 -7.00 -0.75 28.11
CA LYS A 218 -7.54 -1.69 27.11
C LYS A 218 -8.56 -1.04 26.20
N LYS A 219 -9.42 -0.16 26.73
CA LYS A 219 -10.38 0.59 25.90
C LYS A 219 -9.66 1.54 24.94
N VAL A 220 -8.65 2.29 25.45
CA VAL A 220 -7.83 3.17 24.62
C VAL A 220 -7.11 2.39 23.52
N HIS A 221 -6.46 1.28 23.87
CA HIS A 221 -5.83 0.38 22.89
C HIS A 221 -6.80 -0.06 21.81
N SER A 222 -8.01 -0.49 22.19
CA SER A 222 -9.03 -0.94 21.24
C SER A 222 -9.49 0.18 20.31
N LEU A 223 -9.67 1.40 20.82
CA LEU A 223 -10.05 2.58 20.04
C LEU A 223 -8.97 2.93 19.01
N VAL A 224 -7.71 2.97 19.44
CA VAL A 224 -6.57 3.25 18.56
C VAL A 224 -6.45 2.17 17.50
N ARG A 225 -6.63 0.90 17.87
CA ARG A 225 -6.57 -0.23 16.95
C ARG A 225 -7.66 -0.22 15.86
N THR A 226 -8.87 0.28 16.17
CA THR A 226 -9.94 0.45 15.20
C THR A 226 -9.48 1.33 14.01
N ARG A 227 -8.46 2.17 14.22
CA ARG A 227 -7.88 2.98 13.16
C ARG A 227 -7.18 2.16 12.08
N VAL A 228 -6.48 1.08 12.46
CA VAL A 228 -5.86 0.15 11.49
C VAL A 228 -6.92 -0.50 10.61
N GLU A 229 -8.01 -0.94 11.21
CA GLU A 229 -9.13 -1.52 10.46
C GLU A 229 -9.73 -0.49 9.48
N THR A 230 -9.78 0.78 9.90
CA THR A 230 -10.21 1.89 9.03
C THR A 230 -9.25 2.06 7.85
N ILE A 231 -7.93 2.05 8.08
CA ILE A 231 -6.92 2.15 7.02
C ILE A 231 -7.12 1.04 5.99
N PHE A 232 -7.18 -0.21 6.43
CA PHE A 232 -7.40 -1.34 5.52
C PHE A 232 -8.76 -1.28 4.83
N SER A 233 -9.81 -0.86 5.53
CA SER A 233 -11.14 -0.67 4.95
C SER A 233 -11.14 0.42 3.88
N GLU A 234 -10.45 1.52 4.10
CA GLU A 234 -10.31 2.61 3.12
C GLU A 234 -9.45 2.19 1.93
N LEU A 235 -8.30 1.55 2.18
CA LEU A 235 -7.50 0.95 1.13
C LEU A 235 -8.35 -0.01 0.30
N TRP A 236 -9.15 -0.82 0.96
CA TRP A 236 -10.01 -1.83 0.32
C TRP A 236 -11.16 -1.21 -0.48
N ARG A 237 -11.86 -0.25 0.09
CA ARG A 237 -12.98 0.44 -0.56
C ARG A 237 -12.55 1.22 -1.79
N ARG A 238 -11.35 1.83 -1.76
CA ARG A 238 -10.77 2.54 -2.90
C ARG A 238 -10.34 1.60 -4.03
N PHE A 239 -10.21 0.31 -3.76
CA PHE A 239 -9.43 -0.60 -4.59
C PHE A 239 -10.17 -1.82 -5.10
N ALA A 240 -11.49 -1.90 -4.97
CA ALA A 240 -12.23 -3.13 -5.22
C ALA A 240 -11.66 -4.35 -4.45
N ASN A 241 -12.49 -5.32 -4.16
CA ASN A 241 -12.21 -6.45 -3.27
C ASN A 241 -11.14 -7.44 -3.77
N ARG A 242 -10.50 -7.21 -4.91
CA ARG A 242 -9.49 -8.09 -5.48
C ARG A 242 -8.43 -7.30 -6.23
N VAL A 243 -7.16 -7.73 -6.08
CA VAL A 243 -6.08 -7.24 -6.93
C VAL A 243 -5.90 -8.24 -8.06
N TYR A 244 -6.35 -7.87 -9.25
CA TYR A 244 -6.20 -8.69 -10.46
C TYR A 244 -4.83 -8.46 -11.08
N ALA A 245 -3.82 -9.17 -10.59
CA ALA A 245 -2.47 -9.14 -11.15
C ALA A 245 -2.08 -10.52 -11.68
N ARG A 246 -1.30 -10.56 -12.76
CA ARG A 246 -0.80 -11.79 -13.37
C ARG A 246 0.71 -11.98 -13.17
N SER A 247 1.37 -11.02 -12.55
CA SER A 247 2.79 -11.05 -12.23
C SER A 247 3.03 -10.37 -10.88
N TRP A 248 4.12 -10.73 -10.23
CA TRP A 248 4.58 -10.08 -9.00
C TRP A 248 4.70 -8.56 -9.17
N LEU A 249 5.36 -8.12 -10.23
CA LEU A 249 5.53 -6.70 -10.51
C LEU A 249 4.18 -5.98 -10.66
N GLY A 250 3.23 -6.59 -11.37
CA GLY A 250 1.88 -6.04 -11.53
C GLY A 250 1.12 -5.97 -10.20
N LEU A 251 1.26 -6.99 -9.34
CA LEU A 251 0.67 -7.01 -8.00
C LEU A 251 1.24 -5.88 -7.14
N TRP A 252 2.57 -5.84 -7.02
CA TRP A 252 3.26 -4.88 -6.18
C TRP A 252 3.01 -3.43 -6.64
N ASN A 253 3.14 -3.15 -7.94
CA ASN A 253 2.83 -1.83 -8.49
C ASN A 253 1.40 -1.40 -8.19
N THR A 254 0.44 -2.31 -8.33
CA THR A 254 -0.96 -2.00 -8.01
C THR A 254 -1.12 -1.64 -6.54
N LEU A 255 -0.52 -2.39 -5.63
CA LEU A 255 -0.57 -2.08 -4.19
C LEU A 255 0.11 -0.74 -3.86
N GLN A 256 1.29 -0.49 -4.42
CA GLN A 256 2.00 0.77 -4.22
C GLN A 256 1.20 1.99 -4.71
N LEU A 257 0.62 1.93 -5.90
CA LEU A 257 -0.23 3.00 -6.43
C LEU A 257 -1.45 3.28 -5.54
N LYS A 258 -2.00 2.24 -4.97
CA LYS A 258 -3.11 2.30 -4.04
C LYS A 258 -2.75 2.99 -2.74
N MET A 259 -1.62 2.60 -2.18
CA MET A 259 -1.09 3.23 -0.96
C MET A 259 -0.70 4.69 -1.23
N LEU A 260 -0.15 4.99 -2.40
CA LEU A 260 0.16 6.37 -2.81
C LEU A 260 -1.12 7.21 -2.88
N ASP A 261 -2.17 6.74 -3.56
CA ASP A 261 -3.46 7.43 -3.63
C ASP A 261 -4.06 7.67 -2.24
N TYR A 262 -4.04 6.63 -1.38
CA TYR A 262 -4.47 6.75 0.01
C TYR A 262 -3.69 7.85 0.75
N LYS A 263 -2.36 7.83 0.64
CA LYS A 263 -1.49 8.79 1.33
C LYS A 263 -1.70 10.23 0.85
N LEU A 264 -1.88 10.44 -0.46
CA LEU A 264 -2.19 11.75 -1.02
C LEU A 264 -3.52 12.32 -0.49
N CYS A 265 -4.53 11.48 -0.36
CA CYS A 265 -5.81 11.88 0.22
C CYS A 265 -5.70 12.19 1.72
N HIS A 266 -4.95 11.38 2.46
CA HIS A 266 -4.71 11.59 3.90
C HIS A 266 -3.91 12.84 4.19
N ALA A 267 -2.90 13.12 3.39
CA ALA A 267 -2.12 14.36 3.45
C ALA A 267 -2.94 15.61 3.03
N ARG A 268 -4.23 15.42 2.69
CA ARG A 268 -5.11 16.46 2.14
C ARG A 268 -4.56 17.14 0.88
N MET A 269 -3.65 16.49 0.18
CA MET A 269 -3.19 16.93 -1.13
C MET A 269 -4.26 16.66 -2.20
N LEU A 270 -5.19 15.76 -1.92
CA LEU A 270 -6.36 15.46 -2.74
C LEU A 270 -7.63 15.49 -1.87
N PRO A 271 -8.80 15.86 -2.42
CA PRO A 271 -10.07 15.75 -1.71
C PRO A 271 -10.38 14.28 -1.42
N ALA A 272 -11.01 14.03 -0.28
CA ALA A 272 -11.56 12.72 0.02
C ALA A 272 -12.71 12.40 -0.96
N ASN A 273 -12.64 11.26 -1.61
CA ASN A 273 -13.68 10.76 -2.52
C ASN A 273 -14.83 10.11 -1.75
#